data_a89daedbd07cfcbe9ff6d0051e6e1da0
#
_entry.id   a89daedbd07cfcbe9ff6d0051e6e1da0
#
_cell.length_a   1.000
_cell.length_b   1.000
_cell.length_c   1.000
_cell.angle_alpha   90.00
_cell.angle_beta   90.00
_cell.angle_gamma   90.00
#
_symmetry.space_group_name_H-M   'P 1'
#
loop_
_entity.id
_entity.type
_entity.pdbx_description
1 polymer ?
#
loop_
_entity_poly.entity_id
_entity_poly.type
_entity_poly.pdbx_seq_one_letter_code
_entity_poly.pdbx_strand_id
1 'polypeptide(L)'
;MSYFELASDFVINDTLRPHVNDNFRVVPTPGQPLRDESNNGELVYPKILTTGGGTGVHRPFIFSKLIAMTGKERPNVVYIGTPFFDREDKYESGTSSFRGIGCKIKRLMVAEECTTPSPEEMRRIVVNWADLIMISGGNSLFAMLRWQSIGLDLLIKEAAIRRKVLCGGSAGCGCYFDSMQTDSLKPEACKLSEKVLAELSTEERLNWSFVRITCLGFINAFCIPHIDTVGTNNVARVDTAKKMLLEAHMKVKDSAEESR
;
A
#
# COMPACT_ATOMS: atom_id res chain seq x y z
N MET A 1 23.16 12.60 -15.82
CA MET A 1 22.39 11.40 -15.45
C MET A 1 20.93 11.80 -15.44
N SER A 2 20.09 11.25 -16.30
CA SER A 2 18.67 11.60 -16.33
C SER A 2 17.95 11.06 -15.10
N TYR A 3 16.81 11.66 -14.72
CA TYR A 3 15.96 11.14 -13.63
C TYR A 3 15.63 9.64 -13.81
N PHE A 4 15.46 9.20 -15.08
CA PHE A 4 15.25 7.79 -15.41
C PHE A 4 16.46 6.90 -15.09
N GLU A 5 17.68 7.39 -15.21
CA GLU A 5 18.88 6.63 -14.80
C GLU A 5 19.02 6.58 -13.28
N LEU A 6 18.68 7.66 -12.55
CA LEU A 6 18.65 7.67 -11.08
C LEU A 6 17.49 6.86 -10.51
N ALA A 7 16.35 6.83 -11.20
CA ALA A 7 15.21 5.97 -10.84
C ALA A 7 15.47 4.50 -11.24
N SER A 8 16.30 4.23 -12.29
CA SER A 8 16.63 2.88 -12.73
C SER A 8 17.45 2.12 -11.69
N ASP A 9 18.37 2.79 -11.00
CA ASP A 9 19.15 2.17 -9.93
C ASP A 9 18.30 1.83 -8.68
N PHE A 10 17.11 2.43 -8.54
CA PHE A 10 16.25 2.26 -7.38
C PHE A 10 14.93 1.51 -7.68
N VAL A 11 14.45 1.51 -8.91
CA VAL A 11 13.06 1.11 -9.22
C VAL A 11 12.98 0.12 -10.38
N ILE A 12 13.93 0.07 -11.29
CA ILE A 12 13.82 -0.73 -12.52
C ILE A 12 15.02 -1.64 -12.70
N ASN A 13 15.13 -2.54 -11.82
CA ASN A 13 15.74 -3.83 -12.07
C ASN A 13 14.71 -4.68 -12.85
N ASP A 14 15.11 -5.52 -13.80
CA ASP A 14 14.20 -6.33 -14.64
C ASP A 14 13.26 -7.24 -13.83
N THR A 15 13.56 -7.46 -12.56
CA THR A 15 12.67 -8.11 -11.57
C THR A 15 11.41 -7.30 -11.23
N LEU A 16 11.35 -6.01 -11.53
CA LEU A 16 10.20 -5.14 -11.22
C LEU A 16 9.15 -5.08 -12.33
N ARG A 17 9.50 -5.42 -13.57
CA ARG A 17 8.56 -5.46 -14.71
C ARG A 17 7.38 -6.42 -14.52
N PRO A 18 7.52 -7.58 -13.85
CA PRO A 18 6.38 -8.47 -13.58
C PRO A 18 5.34 -7.90 -12.65
N HIS A 19 5.67 -6.88 -11.84
CA HIS A 19 4.77 -6.29 -10.84
C HIS A 19 4.05 -5.01 -11.32
N VAL A 20 4.52 -4.40 -12.40
CA VAL A 20 3.76 -3.41 -13.18
C VAL A 20 2.89 -4.21 -14.13
N ASN A 21 1.71 -4.58 -13.70
CA ASN A 21 0.96 -5.68 -14.25
C ASN A 21 0.28 -5.37 -15.57
N ASP A 22 0.70 -6.03 -16.64
CA ASP A 22 -0.04 -6.14 -17.90
C ASP A 22 -1.21 -7.15 -17.84
N ASN A 23 -1.27 -7.98 -16.80
CA ASN A 23 -2.27 -9.02 -16.63
C ASN A 23 -3.36 -8.63 -15.63
N PHE A 24 -4.33 -7.87 -16.08
CA PHE A 24 -5.54 -7.61 -15.32
C PHE A 24 -6.49 -8.81 -15.40
N ARG A 25 -6.61 -9.56 -14.32
CA ARG A 25 -7.78 -10.42 -14.13
C ARG A 25 -8.91 -9.59 -13.53
N VAL A 26 -9.94 -9.32 -14.32
CA VAL A 26 -11.23 -8.90 -13.77
C VAL A 26 -11.83 -10.11 -13.07
N VAL A 27 -11.68 -10.19 -11.77
CA VAL A 27 -12.39 -11.19 -10.96
C VAL A 27 -13.59 -10.48 -10.36
N PRO A 28 -14.81 -10.91 -10.65
CA PRO A 28 -16.03 -10.13 -10.39
C PRO A 28 -16.62 -10.34 -9.00
N THR A 29 -15.83 -10.51 -7.95
CA THR A 29 -16.41 -10.68 -6.61
C THR A 29 -15.76 -9.75 -5.59
N PRO A 30 -16.49 -8.76 -5.04
CA PRO A 30 -16.02 -7.96 -3.93
C PRO A 30 -15.73 -8.86 -2.72
N GLY A 31 -14.53 -8.73 -2.14
CA GLY A 31 -14.19 -9.38 -0.89
C GLY A 31 -14.18 -10.91 -0.96
N GLN A 32 -13.27 -11.48 -1.74
CA GLN A 32 -13.02 -12.92 -1.58
C GLN A 32 -12.47 -13.16 -0.17
N PRO A 33 -13.12 -14.05 0.60
CA PRO A 33 -12.59 -14.41 1.90
C PRO A 33 -11.22 -15.08 1.74
N LEU A 34 -10.32 -14.80 2.67
CA LEU A 34 -9.06 -15.50 2.76
C LEU A 34 -9.29 -16.91 3.28
N ARG A 35 -8.55 -17.90 2.79
CA ARG A 35 -8.59 -19.26 3.33
C ARG A 35 -7.62 -19.35 4.49
N ASP A 36 -8.12 -19.85 5.62
CA ASP A 36 -7.29 -20.24 6.75
C ASP A 36 -6.88 -21.71 6.61
N GLU A 37 -5.76 -21.95 5.98
CA GLU A 37 -5.24 -23.31 5.79
C GLU A 37 -4.87 -24.01 7.11
N SER A 38 -4.69 -23.24 8.19
CA SER A 38 -4.43 -23.79 9.52
C SER A 38 -5.72 -24.28 10.22
N ASN A 39 -6.90 -23.90 9.71
CA ASN A 39 -8.20 -24.27 10.23
C ASN A 39 -9.10 -24.84 9.12
N ASN A 40 -8.68 -25.96 8.54
CA ASN A 40 -9.43 -26.72 7.51
C ASN A 40 -9.92 -25.88 6.31
N GLY A 41 -9.21 -24.80 5.95
CA GLY A 41 -9.58 -23.93 4.86
C GLY A 41 -10.80 -23.06 5.12
N GLU A 42 -11.12 -22.78 6.39
CA GLU A 42 -12.20 -21.86 6.75
C GLU A 42 -12.04 -20.52 6.04
N LEU A 43 -13.17 -19.97 5.58
CA LEU A 43 -13.21 -18.68 4.90
C LEU A 43 -13.28 -17.54 5.91
N VAL A 44 -12.26 -16.68 5.92
CA VAL A 44 -12.15 -15.54 6.83
C VAL A 44 -12.25 -14.23 6.07
N TYR A 45 -13.17 -13.36 6.50
CA TYR A 45 -13.28 -11.99 5.97
C TYR A 45 -12.37 -11.06 6.77
N PRO A 46 -11.40 -10.39 6.10
CA PRO A 46 -10.51 -9.44 6.76
C PRO A 46 -11.27 -8.25 7.35
N LYS A 47 -10.81 -7.77 8.50
CA LYS A 47 -11.31 -6.53 9.13
C LYS A 47 -10.49 -5.35 8.61
N ILE A 48 -10.99 -4.64 7.61
CA ILE A 48 -10.27 -3.55 6.95
C ILE A 48 -11.08 -2.26 7.06
N LEU A 49 -10.44 -1.18 7.50
CA LEU A 49 -10.99 0.18 7.46
C LEU A 49 -9.95 1.13 6.87
N THR A 50 -10.25 1.71 5.73
CA THR A 50 -9.31 2.56 4.99
C THR A 50 -9.94 3.87 4.54
N THR A 51 -9.09 4.83 4.21
CA THR A 51 -9.50 6.15 3.70
C THR A 51 -8.68 6.54 2.47
N GLY A 52 -9.29 7.21 1.50
CA GLY A 52 -8.59 7.64 0.29
C GLY A 52 -7.44 8.61 0.55
N GLY A 53 -7.49 9.40 1.64
CA GLY A 53 -6.43 10.31 2.08
C GLY A 53 -5.83 9.90 3.42
N GLY A 54 -4.52 10.15 3.63
CA GLY A 54 -3.77 9.69 4.80
C GLY A 54 -4.30 10.17 6.15
N THR A 55 -4.84 11.39 6.21
CA THR A 55 -5.38 11.99 7.45
C THR A 55 -6.79 11.50 7.80
N GLY A 56 -7.47 10.86 6.87
CA GLY A 56 -8.86 10.41 7.06
C GLY A 56 -9.03 9.42 8.22
N VAL A 57 -8.03 8.57 8.45
CA VAL A 57 -8.04 7.57 9.55
C VAL A 57 -8.15 8.22 10.93
N HIS A 58 -7.63 9.44 11.08
CA HIS A 58 -7.62 10.18 12.35
C HIS A 58 -8.87 11.00 12.61
N ARG A 59 -9.84 11.04 11.68
CA ARG A 59 -11.12 11.72 11.90
C ARG A 59 -11.88 11.00 13.02
N PRO A 60 -12.45 11.73 14.01
CA PRO A 60 -12.99 11.13 15.24
C PRO A 60 -13.96 9.96 14.99
N PHE A 61 -14.88 10.11 14.04
CA PHE A 61 -15.84 9.06 13.70
C PHE A 61 -15.16 7.81 13.12
N ILE A 62 -14.20 8.00 12.18
CA ILE A 62 -13.45 6.89 11.55
C ILE A 62 -12.59 6.20 12.61
N PHE A 63 -11.87 6.98 13.41
CA PHE A 63 -11.00 6.48 14.45
C PHE A 63 -11.75 5.66 15.51
N SER A 64 -12.92 6.16 15.98
CA SER A 64 -13.75 5.42 16.93
C SER A 64 -14.24 4.07 16.38
N LYS A 65 -14.64 4.03 15.10
CA LYS A 65 -15.01 2.78 14.42
C LYS A 65 -13.82 1.82 14.33
N LEU A 66 -12.64 2.34 13.99
CA LEU A 66 -11.42 1.56 13.91
C LEU A 66 -11.08 0.87 15.24
N ILE A 67 -11.13 1.62 16.34
CA ILE A 67 -10.90 1.07 17.68
C ILE A 67 -11.96 0.03 18.02
N ALA A 68 -13.24 0.32 17.79
CA ALA A 68 -14.33 -0.63 18.06
C ALA A 68 -14.17 -1.97 17.32
N MET A 69 -13.65 -1.97 16.08
CA MET A 69 -13.39 -3.17 15.30
C MET A 69 -12.38 -4.12 15.96
N THR A 70 -11.50 -3.61 16.82
CA THR A 70 -10.52 -4.42 17.56
C THR A 70 -11.14 -5.16 18.73
N GLY A 71 -12.28 -4.69 19.26
CA GLY A 71 -12.90 -5.18 20.49
C GLY A 71 -12.13 -4.78 21.77
N LYS A 72 -11.19 -3.84 21.68
CA LYS A 72 -10.35 -3.36 22.79
C LYS A 72 -10.39 -1.84 22.88
N GLU A 73 -10.34 -1.30 24.08
CA GLU A 73 -10.26 0.16 24.29
C GLU A 73 -8.87 0.70 23.91
N ARG A 74 -7.83 -0.09 24.17
CA ARG A 74 -6.41 0.26 23.90
C ARG A 74 -5.71 -0.89 23.20
N PRO A 75 -5.94 -1.06 21.88
CA PRO A 75 -5.32 -2.14 21.13
C PRO A 75 -3.79 -1.96 21.03
N ASN A 76 -3.08 -3.07 20.86
CA ASN A 76 -1.69 -3.07 20.45
C ASN A 76 -1.60 -2.71 18.97
N VAL A 77 -0.92 -1.63 18.64
CA VAL A 77 -0.84 -1.09 17.28
C VAL A 77 0.54 -1.35 16.69
N VAL A 78 0.60 -1.95 15.52
CA VAL A 78 1.81 -1.98 14.68
C VAL A 78 1.69 -0.91 13.60
N TYR A 79 2.68 -0.02 13.55
CA TYR A 79 2.80 0.97 12.49
C TYR A 79 3.84 0.50 11.47
N ILE A 80 3.45 0.41 10.20
CA ILE A 80 4.30 0.07 9.07
C ILE A 80 4.48 1.33 8.21
N GLY A 81 5.66 1.95 8.35
CA GLY A 81 6.01 3.23 7.73
C GLY A 81 6.69 3.10 6.38
N THR A 82 6.86 1.88 5.86
CA THR A 82 7.62 1.59 4.63
C THR A 82 7.28 2.49 3.45
N PRO A 83 5.98 2.82 3.16
CA PRO A 83 5.68 3.70 2.04
C PRO A 83 6.28 5.11 2.18
N PHE A 84 6.54 5.57 3.39
CA PHE A 84 7.27 6.81 3.69
C PHE A 84 8.72 6.56 4.11
N PHE A 85 9.32 5.43 3.69
CA PHE A 85 10.71 5.08 3.97
C PHE A 85 11.03 5.10 5.48
N ASP A 86 10.06 4.70 6.31
CA ASP A 86 10.15 4.68 7.77
C ASP A 86 10.56 6.03 8.41
N ARG A 87 10.12 7.16 7.84
CA ARG A 87 10.42 8.50 8.36
C ARG A 87 9.79 8.73 9.72
N GLU A 88 10.55 9.39 10.62
CA GLU A 88 10.13 9.68 11.99
C GLU A 88 8.90 10.61 12.05
N ASP A 89 8.92 11.71 11.28
CA ASP A 89 7.81 12.68 11.25
C ASP A 89 6.48 12.03 10.83
N LYS A 90 6.54 11.00 9.97
CA LYS A 90 5.37 10.25 9.53
C LYS A 90 4.89 9.23 10.57
N TYR A 91 5.83 8.63 11.31
CA TYR A 91 5.50 7.80 12.46
C TYR A 91 4.82 8.63 13.55
N GLU A 92 5.39 9.78 13.91
CA GLU A 92 4.85 10.66 14.93
C GLU A 92 3.43 11.14 14.59
N SER A 93 3.23 11.65 13.37
CA SER A 93 1.91 12.12 12.94
C SER A 93 0.91 10.97 12.75
N GLY A 94 1.34 9.85 12.14
CA GLY A 94 0.47 8.71 11.84
C GLY A 94 0.02 7.94 13.07
N THR A 95 0.71 8.04 14.20
CA THR A 95 0.37 7.34 15.44
C THR A 95 -0.22 8.24 16.53
N SER A 96 -0.32 9.55 16.31
CA SER A 96 -0.74 10.53 17.31
C SER A 96 -2.07 10.22 17.99
N SER A 97 -3.10 9.86 17.23
CA SER A 97 -4.42 9.51 17.78
C SER A 97 -4.39 8.25 18.65
N PHE A 98 -3.58 7.26 18.26
CA PHE A 98 -3.42 6.03 19.05
C PHE A 98 -2.68 6.28 20.37
N ARG A 99 -1.65 7.14 20.33
CA ARG A 99 -0.96 7.60 21.56
C ARG A 99 -1.91 8.38 22.46
N GLY A 100 -2.74 9.22 21.87
CA GLY A 100 -3.72 10.05 22.61
C GLY A 100 -4.68 9.24 23.47
N ILE A 101 -5.01 8.02 23.08
CA ILE A 101 -5.86 7.10 23.88
C ILE A 101 -5.06 6.07 24.69
N GLY A 102 -3.73 6.15 24.68
CA GLY A 102 -2.83 5.29 25.47
C GLY A 102 -2.62 3.89 24.87
N CYS A 103 -2.71 3.70 23.57
CA CYS A 103 -2.34 2.45 22.91
C CYS A 103 -0.85 2.17 23.05
N LYS A 104 -0.48 0.89 23.15
CA LYS A 104 0.90 0.44 22.95
C LYS A 104 1.19 0.36 21.46
N ILE A 105 2.30 0.98 21.03
CA ILE A 105 2.63 1.06 19.61
C ILE A 105 4.02 0.44 19.39
N LYS A 106 4.12 -0.42 18.38
CA LYS A 106 5.39 -0.87 17.83
C LYS A 106 5.54 -0.32 16.43
N ARG A 107 6.68 0.27 16.16
CA ARG A 107 7.10 0.67 14.83
C ARG A 107 7.85 -0.47 14.17
N LEU A 108 7.36 -0.95 13.03
CA LEU A 108 8.05 -1.95 12.23
C LEU A 108 8.83 -1.23 11.13
N MET A 109 10.15 -1.15 11.29
CA MET A 109 11.06 -0.49 10.36
C MET A 109 11.64 -1.54 9.41
N VAL A 110 11.25 -1.47 8.14
CA VAL A 110 11.66 -2.45 7.11
C VAL A 110 12.04 -1.81 5.78
N ALA A 111 12.09 -0.49 5.70
CA ALA A 111 12.50 0.21 4.47
C ALA A 111 13.98 -0.03 4.15
N GLU A 112 14.82 -0.20 5.15
CA GLU A 112 16.25 -0.47 5.02
C GLU A 112 16.59 -1.88 5.52
N GLU A 113 17.59 -2.52 4.92
CA GLU A 113 18.03 -3.86 5.35
C GLU A 113 18.57 -3.85 6.78
N CYS A 114 19.38 -2.85 7.10
CA CYS A 114 20.02 -2.74 8.44
C CYS A 114 19.05 -2.54 9.59
N THR A 115 17.81 -2.09 9.32
CA THR A 115 16.75 -1.92 10.34
C THR A 115 15.72 -3.03 10.31
N THR A 116 15.75 -3.90 9.30
CA THR A 116 14.76 -4.95 9.12
C THR A 116 14.95 -6.05 10.16
N PRO A 117 13.94 -6.34 11.00
CA PRO A 117 14.00 -7.44 11.96
C PRO A 117 14.06 -8.82 11.26
N SER A 118 14.45 -9.85 11.99
CA SER A 118 14.37 -11.22 11.47
C SER A 118 12.93 -11.61 11.11
N PRO A 119 12.71 -12.59 10.22
CA PRO A 119 11.39 -13.09 9.89
C PRO A 119 10.58 -13.52 11.12
N GLU A 120 11.22 -14.16 12.10
CA GLU A 120 10.60 -14.60 13.35
C GLU A 120 10.15 -13.41 14.20
N GLU A 121 10.97 -12.37 14.28
CA GLU A 121 10.63 -11.16 15.03
C GLU A 121 9.53 -10.36 14.31
N MET A 122 9.57 -10.25 12.99
CA MET A 122 8.47 -9.65 12.21
C MET A 122 7.16 -10.40 12.47
N ARG A 123 7.18 -11.74 12.43
CA ARG A 123 6.01 -12.56 12.73
C ARG A 123 5.50 -12.34 14.16
N ARG A 124 6.42 -12.29 15.13
CA ARG A 124 6.07 -12.03 16.54
C ARG A 124 5.37 -10.69 16.70
N ILE A 125 5.82 -9.66 15.99
CA ILE A 125 5.24 -8.33 16.05
C ILE A 125 3.90 -8.26 15.31
N VAL A 126 3.87 -8.67 14.03
CA VAL A 126 2.74 -8.45 13.12
C VAL A 126 1.60 -9.43 13.39
N VAL A 127 1.93 -10.70 13.60
CA VAL A 127 0.92 -11.75 13.71
C VAL A 127 0.49 -12.00 15.15
N ASN A 128 1.47 -12.08 16.07
CA ASN A 128 1.17 -12.52 17.44
C ASN A 128 0.84 -11.34 18.36
N TRP A 129 1.56 -10.22 18.27
CA TRP A 129 1.42 -9.10 19.20
C TRP A 129 0.37 -8.08 18.77
N ALA A 130 0.26 -7.76 17.48
CA ALA A 130 -0.66 -6.75 16.97
C ALA A 130 -2.13 -7.11 17.20
N ASP A 131 -2.94 -6.12 17.54
CA ASP A 131 -4.40 -6.16 17.42
C ASP A 131 -4.84 -5.36 16.19
N LEU A 132 -4.05 -4.34 15.85
CA LEU A 132 -4.29 -3.43 14.75
C LEU A 132 -2.98 -3.16 14.01
N ILE A 133 -3.03 -3.19 12.68
CA ILE A 133 -1.91 -2.86 11.80
C ILE A 133 -2.28 -1.61 11.00
N MET A 134 -1.48 -0.57 11.16
CA MET A 134 -1.61 0.68 10.42
C MET A 134 -0.50 0.80 9.38
N ILE A 135 -0.89 0.89 8.12
CA ILE A 135 0.03 1.16 7.01
C ILE A 135 -0.03 2.65 6.67
N SER A 136 1.13 3.29 6.55
CA SER A 136 1.24 4.70 6.20
C SER A 136 0.86 4.98 4.74
N GLY A 137 0.64 6.25 4.39
CA GLY A 137 0.69 6.72 3.01
C GLY A 137 2.13 6.74 2.46
N GLY A 138 2.30 7.23 1.23
CA GLY A 138 3.60 7.38 0.57
C GLY A 138 3.76 6.57 -0.71
N ASN A 139 4.96 6.06 -0.99
CA ASN A 139 5.28 5.30 -2.20
C ASN A 139 4.80 3.84 -2.09
N SER A 140 3.68 3.56 -2.74
CA SER A 140 3.05 2.22 -2.70
C SER A 140 3.87 1.18 -3.45
N LEU A 141 4.49 1.56 -4.58
CA LEU A 141 5.29 0.64 -5.40
C LEU A 141 6.50 0.14 -4.60
N PHE A 142 7.26 1.07 -4.00
CA PHE A 142 8.38 0.72 -3.13
C PHE A 142 7.95 -0.20 -1.99
N ALA A 143 6.85 0.12 -1.32
CA ALA A 143 6.37 -0.66 -0.20
C ALA A 143 6.00 -2.10 -0.61
N MET A 144 5.23 -2.27 -1.69
CA MET A 144 4.84 -3.60 -2.16
C MET A 144 6.05 -4.46 -2.54
N LEU A 145 7.00 -3.90 -3.28
CA LEU A 145 8.22 -4.60 -3.68
C LEU A 145 9.06 -4.99 -2.47
N ARG A 146 9.24 -4.07 -1.54
CA ARG A 146 10.01 -4.31 -0.32
C ARG A 146 9.37 -5.41 0.53
N TRP A 147 8.05 -5.36 0.74
CA TRP A 147 7.36 -6.37 1.53
C TRP A 147 7.44 -7.77 0.91
N GLN A 148 7.28 -7.87 -0.40
CA GLN A 148 7.44 -9.15 -1.12
C GLN A 148 8.85 -9.70 -1.00
N SER A 149 9.88 -8.84 -1.08
CA SER A 149 11.28 -9.29 -0.97
C SER A 149 11.66 -9.85 0.40
N ILE A 150 10.94 -9.47 1.45
CA ILE A 150 11.22 -9.91 2.83
C ILE A 150 10.10 -10.79 3.44
N GLY A 151 9.05 -11.11 2.68
CA GLY A 151 7.92 -11.94 3.13
C GLY A 151 6.95 -11.24 4.09
N LEU A 152 7.01 -9.90 4.23
CA LEU A 152 6.09 -9.15 5.11
C LEU A 152 4.66 -9.15 4.56
N ASP A 153 4.46 -9.17 3.26
CA ASP A 153 3.15 -9.33 2.60
C ASP A 153 2.43 -10.59 3.07
N LEU A 154 3.13 -11.71 3.21
CA LEU A 154 2.58 -12.97 3.73
C LEU A 154 2.22 -12.86 5.22
N LEU A 155 3.02 -12.16 6.02
CA LEU A 155 2.72 -11.93 7.44
C LEU A 155 1.50 -11.01 7.62
N ILE A 156 1.32 -10.00 6.78
CA ILE A 156 0.12 -9.15 6.78
C ILE A 156 -1.11 -9.98 6.39
N LYS A 157 -0.97 -10.88 5.41
CA LYS A 157 -2.04 -11.80 5.03
C LYS A 157 -2.42 -12.74 6.18
N GLU A 158 -1.43 -13.33 6.85
CA GLU A 158 -1.68 -14.15 8.02
C GLU A 158 -2.35 -13.37 9.16
N ALA A 159 -1.92 -12.14 9.42
CA ALA A 159 -2.57 -11.27 10.40
C ALA A 159 -4.04 -11.00 10.05
N ALA A 160 -4.35 -10.80 8.77
CA ALA A 160 -5.72 -10.64 8.28
C ALA A 160 -6.57 -11.89 8.52
N ILE A 161 -6.04 -13.09 8.26
CA ILE A 161 -6.68 -14.39 8.55
C ILE A 161 -6.94 -14.51 10.05
N ARG A 162 -6.01 -14.09 10.90
CA ARG A 162 -6.16 -14.07 12.37
C ARG A 162 -7.04 -12.91 12.88
N ARG A 163 -7.82 -12.29 11.99
CA ARG A 163 -8.79 -11.21 12.27
C ARG A 163 -8.18 -9.98 12.96
N LYS A 164 -6.89 -9.71 12.74
CA LYS A 164 -6.30 -8.42 13.12
C LYS A 164 -6.97 -7.32 12.31
N VAL A 165 -7.15 -6.15 12.90
CA VAL A 165 -7.72 -5.00 12.19
C VAL A 165 -6.63 -4.34 11.34
N LEU A 166 -6.93 -4.12 10.08
CA LEU A 166 -6.03 -3.49 9.12
C LEU A 166 -6.56 -2.10 8.79
N CYS A 167 -5.68 -1.10 8.78
CA CYS A 167 -6.08 0.25 8.42
C CYS A 167 -4.96 1.03 7.72
N GLY A 168 -5.33 2.12 7.08
CA GLY A 168 -4.40 3.03 6.44
C GLY A 168 -5.10 4.03 5.53
N GLY A 169 -4.34 4.97 5.02
CA GLY A 169 -4.82 5.98 4.09
C GLY A 169 -3.85 6.17 2.92
N SER A 170 -4.37 6.62 1.78
CA SER A 170 -3.56 6.78 0.55
C SER A 170 -2.91 5.45 0.12
N ALA A 171 -1.58 5.35 0.08
CA ALA A 171 -0.89 4.09 -0.17
C ALA A 171 -1.35 2.98 0.80
N GLY A 172 -1.48 3.28 2.10
CA GLY A 172 -1.99 2.34 3.10
C GLY A 172 -3.46 1.97 2.95
N CYS A 173 -4.22 2.68 2.10
CA CYS A 173 -5.54 2.25 1.64
C CYS A 173 -5.40 1.26 0.47
N GLY A 174 -4.71 1.69 -0.57
CA GLY A 174 -4.65 0.96 -1.83
C GLY A 174 -3.98 -0.39 -1.74
N CYS A 175 -2.97 -0.56 -0.84
CA CYS A 175 -2.26 -1.84 -0.72
C CYS A 175 -3.16 -3.02 -0.31
N TYR A 176 -4.34 -2.82 0.25
CA TYR A 176 -5.25 -3.93 0.60
C TYR A 176 -6.09 -4.43 -0.56
N PHE A 177 -6.15 -3.67 -1.65
CA PHE A 177 -6.92 -4.02 -2.84
C PHE A 177 -6.17 -5.01 -3.72
N ASP A 178 -6.82 -5.47 -4.77
CA ASP A 178 -6.20 -6.31 -5.80
C ASP A 178 -5.16 -5.52 -6.58
N SER A 179 -5.52 -4.30 -6.92
CA SER A 179 -4.61 -3.36 -7.57
C SER A 179 -4.96 -1.92 -7.23
N MET A 180 -4.01 -0.99 -7.43
CA MET A 180 -4.23 0.43 -7.23
C MET A 180 -3.56 1.28 -8.28
N GLN A 181 -4.14 2.48 -8.52
CA GLN A 181 -3.42 3.56 -9.19
C GLN A 181 -2.50 4.26 -8.19
N THR A 182 -1.26 4.51 -8.59
CA THR A 182 -0.28 5.20 -7.74
C THR A 182 0.53 6.22 -8.51
N ASP A 183 0.99 7.26 -7.80
CA ASP A 183 1.96 8.27 -8.22
C ASP A 183 3.37 7.97 -7.72
N SER A 184 3.67 6.71 -7.46
CA SER A 184 4.96 6.26 -6.92
C SER A 184 6.17 6.61 -7.79
N LEU A 185 5.95 6.90 -9.08
CA LEU A 185 7.02 7.35 -9.99
C LEU A 185 7.28 8.85 -9.94
N LYS A 186 6.47 9.60 -9.19
CA LYS A 186 6.70 11.03 -8.97
C LYS A 186 8.02 11.25 -8.22
N PRO A 187 8.89 12.20 -8.65
CA PRO A 187 10.19 12.44 -8.00
C PRO A 187 10.11 12.61 -6.48
N GLU A 188 9.15 13.39 -6.01
CA GLU A 188 8.96 13.67 -4.59
C GLU A 188 8.41 12.46 -3.79
N ALA A 189 7.89 11.44 -4.46
CA ALA A 189 7.48 10.18 -3.84
C ALA A 189 8.64 9.17 -3.73
N CYS A 190 9.78 9.45 -4.37
CA CYS A 190 10.97 8.63 -4.32
C CYS A 190 11.89 9.06 -3.17
N LYS A 191 12.77 8.17 -2.71
CA LYS A 191 13.76 8.47 -1.67
C LYS A 191 14.96 9.24 -2.26
N LEU A 192 14.70 10.42 -2.82
CA LEU A 192 15.74 11.30 -3.32
C LEU A 192 16.14 12.31 -2.25
N SER A 193 17.42 12.69 -2.22
CA SER A 193 17.86 13.77 -1.34
C SER A 193 17.29 15.12 -1.80
N GLU A 194 17.13 16.05 -0.87
CA GLU A 194 16.68 17.41 -1.20
C GLU A 194 17.57 18.07 -2.26
N LYS A 195 18.88 17.78 -2.23
CA LYS A 195 19.83 18.27 -3.22
C LYS A 195 19.48 17.76 -4.62
N VAL A 196 19.28 16.45 -4.78
CA VAL A 196 18.90 15.85 -6.07
C VAL A 196 17.56 16.41 -6.54
N LEU A 197 16.57 16.51 -5.66
CA LEU A 197 15.29 17.13 -6.01
C LEU A 197 15.43 18.59 -6.45
N ALA A 198 16.34 19.36 -5.84
CA ALA A 198 16.57 20.76 -6.23
C ALA A 198 17.25 20.90 -7.59
N GLU A 199 18.05 19.93 -8.00
CA GLU A 199 18.77 19.89 -9.27
C GLU A 199 17.85 19.49 -10.46
N LEU A 200 16.68 18.89 -10.19
CA LEU A 200 15.75 18.53 -11.26
C LEU A 200 15.13 19.78 -11.90
N SER A 201 15.15 19.82 -13.22
CA SER A 201 14.43 20.81 -14.02
C SER A 201 12.91 20.68 -13.83
N THR A 202 12.18 21.72 -14.22
CA THR A 202 10.69 21.67 -14.20
C THR A 202 10.17 20.54 -15.09
N GLU A 203 10.78 20.31 -16.23
CA GLU A 203 10.39 19.25 -17.15
C GLU A 203 10.57 17.86 -16.49
N GLU A 204 11.72 17.59 -15.90
CA GLU A 204 11.99 16.33 -15.21
C GLU A 204 11.03 16.09 -14.03
N ARG A 205 10.66 17.15 -13.28
CA ARG A 205 9.68 17.06 -12.18
C ARG A 205 8.28 16.73 -12.67
N LEU A 206 7.92 17.12 -13.87
CA LEU A 206 6.59 16.91 -14.46
C LEU A 206 6.52 15.64 -15.32
N ASN A 207 7.67 15.10 -15.74
CA ASN A 207 7.76 13.93 -16.62
C ASN A 207 7.60 12.62 -15.81
N TRP A 208 6.39 12.40 -15.26
CA TRP A 208 6.01 11.16 -14.61
C TRP A 208 4.56 10.83 -14.94
N SER A 209 4.17 9.59 -14.75
CA SER A 209 2.80 9.14 -14.97
C SER A 209 2.29 8.33 -13.80
N PHE A 210 0.97 8.32 -13.64
CA PHE A 210 0.35 7.34 -12.77
C PHE A 210 0.55 5.94 -13.34
N VAL A 211 0.83 5.00 -12.46
CA VAL A 211 0.94 3.58 -12.82
C VAL A 211 -0.05 2.75 -12.03
N ARG A 212 -0.38 1.59 -12.56
CA ARG A 212 -1.16 0.58 -11.87
C ARG A 212 -0.22 -0.47 -11.31
N ILE A 213 -0.40 -0.82 -10.05
CA ILE A 213 0.37 -1.86 -9.38
C ILE A 213 -0.55 -2.93 -8.79
N THR A 214 -0.09 -4.17 -8.74
CA THR A 214 -0.71 -5.25 -7.97
C THR A 214 -0.41 -5.06 -6.49
N CYS A 215 -1.39 -5.36 -5.64
CA CYS A 215 -1.33 -5.17 -4.21
C CYS A 215 -1.62 -6.48 -3.46
N LEU A 216 -2.04 -6.42 -2.18
CA LEU A 216 -2.20 -7.59 -1.32
C LEU A 216 -3.42 -8.48 -1.67
N GLY A 217 -4.38 -7.96 -2.44
CA GLY A 217 -5.51 -8.73 -2.96
C GLY A 217 -6.57 -9.12 -1.93
N PHE A 218 -6.71 -8.40 -0.81
CA PHE A 218 -7.75 -8.69 0.18
C PHE A 218 -9.13 -8.17 -0.25
N ILE A 219 -9.15 -7.14 -1.09
CA ILE A 219 -10.35 -6.56 -1.66
C ILE A 219 -10.23 -6.65 -3.18
N ASN A 220 -11.12 -7.44 -3.79
CA ASN A 220 -11.12 -7.64 -5.24
C ASN A 220 -11.70 -6.42 -5.95
N ALA A 221 -10.90 -5.37 -6.03
CA ALA A 221 -11.23 -4.12 -6.72
C ALA A 221 -9.97 -3.32 -7.08
N PHE A 222 -10.11 -2.37 -8.01
CA PHE A 222 -9.10 -1.39 -8.35
C PHE A 222 -9.29 -0.13 -7.49
N CYS A 223 -8.28 0.21 -6.68
CA CYS A 223 -8.31 1.37 -5.81
C CYS A 223 -7.71 2.60 -6.46
N ILE A 224 -8.38 3.74 -6.32
CA ILE A 224 -7.91 5.04 -6.78
C ILE A 224 -7.88 5.99 -5.57
N PRO A 225 -6.79 6.03 -4.79
CA PRO A 225 -6.66 6.98 -3.71
C PRO A 225 -6.64 8.42 -4.26
N HIS A 226 -7.15 9.39 -3.49
CA HIS A 226 -7.17 10.79 -3.91
C HIS A 226 -7.80 11.02 -5.29
N ILE A 227 -8.90 10.34 -5.61
CA ILE A 227 -9.54 10.34 -6.93
C ILE A 227 -9.92 11.75 -7.42
N ASP A 228 -10.18 12.66 -6.50
CA ASP A 228 -10.57 14.05 -6.69
C ASP A 228 -9.38 15.00 -6.93
N THR A 229 -8.16 14.49 -6.99
CA THR A 229 -6.96 15.32 -7.15
C THR A 229 -6.41 15.29 -8.58
N VAL A 230 -5.70 16.36 -8.91
CA VAL A 230 -4.87 16.48 -10.11
C VAL A 230 -3.41 16.29 -9.69
N GLY A 231 -2.66 15.51 -10.45
CA GLY A 231 -1.23 15.31 -10.20
C GLY A 231 -0.42 16.57 -10.48
N THR A 232 0.80 16.64 -9.96
CA THR A 232 1.73 17.74 -10.28
C THR A 232 2.10 17.81 -11.76
N ASN A 233 1.92 16.72 -12.49
CA ASN A 233 2.02 16.63 -13.96
C ASN A 233 0.77 17.18 -14.70
N ASN A 234 -0.14 17.86 -14.01
CA ASN A 234 -1.40 18.41 -14.51
C ASN A 234 -2.38 17.35 -15.07
N VAL A 235 -2.24 16.09 -14.69
CA VAL A 235 -3.14 15.01 -15.11
C VAL A 235 -4.09 14.66 -13.96
N ALA A 236 -5.38 14.63 -14.24
CA ALA A 236 -6.40 14.20 -13.25
C ALA A 236 -6.32 12.68 -13.03
N ARG A 237 -6.33 12.26 -11.76
CA ARG A 237 -6.29 10.83 -11.40
C ARG A 237 -7.42 10.05 -12.03
N VAL A 238 -8.63 10.60 -12.01
CA VAL A 238 -9.83 9.95 -12.55
C VAL A 238 -9.71 9.66 -14.05
N ASP A 239 -9.11 10.54 -14.83
CA ASP A 239 -8.99 10.36 -16.28
C ASP A 239 -7.97 9.28 -16.63
N THR A 240 -6.83 9.28 -15.94
CA THR A 240 -5.83 8.21 -16.08
C THR A 240 -6.40 6.86 -15.63
N ALA A 241 -7.17 6.83 -14.55
CA ALA A 241 -7.80 5.59 -14.07
C ALA A 241 -8.81 5.03 -15.09
N LYS A 242 -9.63 5.89 -15.69
CA LYS A 242 -10.54 5.49 -16.78
C LYS A 242 -9.76 4.87 -17.96
N LYS A 243 -8.67 5.51 -18.38
CA LYS A 243 -7.80 4.98 -19.44
C LYS A 243 -7.23 3.61 -19.08
N MET A 244 -6.68 3.45 -17.88
CA MET A 244 -6.15 2.15 -17.39
C MET A 244 -7.20 1.04 -17.39
N LEU A 245 -8.45 1.35 -17.03
CA LEU A 245 -9.54 0.38 -17.03
C LEU A 245 -9.97 0.00 -18.44
N LEU A 246 -10.04 0.97 -19.37
CA LEU A 246 -10.40 0.72 -20.78
C LEU A 246 -9.34 -0.12 -21.48
N GLU A 247 -8.06 0.18 -21.30
CA GLU A 247 -6.94 -0.60 -21.88
C GLU A 247 -6.95 -2.05 -21.38
N ALA A 248 -7.23 -2.25 -20.09
CA ALA A 248 -7.35 -3.59 -19.53
C ALA A 248 -8.53 -4.36 -20.12
N HIS A 249 -9.67 -3.69 -20.36
CA HIS A 249 -10.85 -4.31 -20.97
C HIS A 249 -10.61 -4.72 -22.43
N MET A 250 -9.90 -3.90 -23.21
CA MET A 250 -9.55 -4.21 -24.59
C MET A 250 -8.61 -5.43 -24.67
N LYS A 251 -7.56 -5.49 -23.86
CA LYS A 251 -6.65 -6.65 -23.79
C LYS A 251 -7.37 -7.98 -23.47
N VAL A 252 -8.39 -7.96 -22.61
CA VAL A 252 -9.21 -9.14 -22.30
C VAL A 252 -10.06 -9.59 -23.49
N LYS A 253 -10.58 -8.65 -24.27
CA LYS A 253 -11.33 -8.98 -25.50
C LYS A 253 -10.44 -9.63 -26.55
N ASP A 254 -9.29 -9.03 -26.83
CA ASP A 254 -8.34 -9.53 -27.83
C ASP A 254 -7.90 -10.96 -27.50
N SER A 255 -7.52 -11.22 -26.24
CA SER A 255 -7.13 -12.57 -25.80
C SER A 255 -8.26 -13.61 -25.83
N ALA A 256 -9.51 -13.17 -25.70
CA ALA A 256 -10.68 -14.07 -25.81
C ALA A 256 -11.06 -14.38 -27.27
N GLU A 257 -10.71 -13.51 -28.21
CA GLU A 257 -10.91 -13.73 -29.66
C GLU A 257 -9.81 -14.61 -30.26
N GLU A 258 -8.57 -14.49 -29.78
CA GLU A 258 -7.43 -15.35 -30.18
C GLU A 258 -7.54 -16.79 -29.67
N SER A 259 -8.36 -17.04 -28.66
CA SER A 259 -8.56 -18.38 -28.06
C SER A 259 -9.79 -19.13 -28.60
N ARG A 260 -10.45 -18.62 -29.66
CA ARG A 260 -11.57 -19.24 -30.39
C ARG A 260 -11.12 -19.69 -31.76
#